data_db4e06d9f6a89f322861a14910cd42f0
#
_entry.id   db4e06d9f6a89f322861a14910cd42f0
#
_cell.length_a   1.000
_cell.length_b   1.000
_cell.length_c   1.000
_cell.angle_alpha   90.00
_cell.angle_beta   90.00
_cell.angle_gamma   90.00
#
_symmetry.space_group_name_H-M   'P 1'
#
loop_
_entity.id
_entity.type
_entity.pdbx_description
1 polymer ?
#
loop_
_entity_poly.entity_id
_entity_poly.type
_entity_poly.pdbx_seq_one_letter_code
_entity_poly.pdbx_strand_id
1 'polypeptide(L)' 'MQDKFIGKVVRVTYSNSGRFHYFTGKFMGHDQDTVGIVSEDGYDKLIYKRNIFEIDSVNKDVFAENNPDWLDEIMSRYS' A
#
# COMPACT_ATOMS: atom_id res chain seq x y z
N MET A 1 -6.91 11.78 7.65
CA MET A 1 -7.61 11.47 6.41
C MET A 1 -7.33 10.06 5.92
N GLN A 2 -6.10 9.61 5.96
CA GLN A 2 -5.75 8.27 5.47
C GLN A 2 -5.71 7.21 6.56
N ASP A 3 -6.11 7.56 7.77
CA ASP A 3 -6.10 6.62 8.89
C ASP A 3 -7.02 5.43 8.65
N LYS A 4 -8.06 5.61 7.84
CA LYS A 4 -8.98 4.53 7.53
C LYS A 4 -8.33 3.39 6.75
N PHE A 5 -7.19 3.64 6.14
CA PHE A 5 -6.47 2.62 5.37
C PHE A 5 -5.44 1.84 6.19
N ILE A 6 -5.10 2.31 7.39
CA ILE A 6 -4.06 1.68 8.19
C ILE A 6 -4.39 0.21 8.45
N GLY A 7 -3.45 -0.66 8.14
CA GLY A 7 -3.61 -2.10 8.29
C GLY A 7 -4.30 -2.79 7.15
N LYS A 8 -4.75 -2.05 6.15
CA LYS A 8 -5.45 -2.62 4.99
C LYS A 8 -4.52 -2.71 3.79
N VAL A 9 -4.84 -3.62 2.87
CA VAL A 9 -4.14 -3.69 1.60
C VAL A 9 -4.72 -2.64 0.68
N VAL A 10 -3.85 -1.82 0.11
CA VAL A 10 -4.25 -0.73 -0.75
C VAL A 10 -3.44 -0.73 -2.03
N ARG A 11 -3.97 -0.10 -3.05
CA ARG A 11 -3.23 0.20 -4.26
C ARG A 11 -3.09 1.71 -4.36
N VAL A 12 -1.86 2.17 -4.42
CA VAL A 12 -1.57 3.60 -4.53
C VAL A 12 -1.17 3.92 -5.96
N THR A 13 -1.85 4.90 -6.55
CA THR A 13 -1.48 5.44 -7.84
C THR A 13 -0.76 6.76 -7.57
N TYR A 14 0.46 6.86 -8.04
CA TYR A 14 1.27 8.04 -7.80
C TYR A 14 2.04 8.44 -9.06
N SER A 15 2.47 9.69 -9.10
CA SER A 15 3.25 10.18 -10.23
C SER A 15 4.72 10.26 -9.86
N ASN A 16 5.57 9.90 -10.83
CA ASN A 16 7.01 10.00 -10.66
C ASN A 16 7.59 10.30 -12.04
N SER A 17 8.33 11.40 -12.13
CA SER A 17 8.97 11.82 -13.39
C SER A 17 7.97 11.95 -14.55
N GLY A 18 6.78 12.47 -14.25
CA GLY A 18 5.74 12.68 -15.27
C GLY A 18 4.97 11.44 -15.67
N ARG A 19 5.17 10.34 -14.99
CA ARG A 19 4.48 9.09 -15.29
C ARG A 19 3.72 8.60 -14.08
N PHE A 20 2.61 7.90 -14.31
CA PHE A 20 1.87 7.26 -13.25
C PHE A 20 2.38 5.86 -13.00
N HIS A 21 2.46 5.52 -11.73
CA HIS A 21 2.87 4.21 -11.27
C HIS A 21 1.86 3.68 -10.27
N TYR A 22 1.82 2.36 -10.12
CA TYR A 22 0.97 1.70 -9.14
C TYR A 22 1.84 0.96 -8.16
N PHE A 23 1.43 0.98 -6.91
CA PHE A 23 2.11 0.22 -5.87
C PHE A 23 1.06 -0.37 -4.95
N THR A 24 1.09 -1.69 -4.79
CA THR A 24 0.11 -2.41 -3.99
C THR A 24 0.80 -3.03 -2.79
N GLY A 25 0.20 -2.85 -1.61
CA GLY A 25 0.75 -3.40 -0.40
C GLY A 25 -0.07 -3.01 0.81
N LYS A 26 0.43 -3.37 2.00
CA LYS A 26 -0.25 -3.03 3.25
C LYS A 26 0.10 -1.60 3.63
N PHE A 27 -0.93 -0.82 3.93
CA PHE A 27 -0.77 0.57 4.36
C PHE A 27 -0.37 0.57 5.83
N MET A 28 0.84 1.03 6.11
CA MET A 28 1.40 0.98 7.47
C MET A 28 1.15 2.25 8.27
N GLY A 29 1.01 3.37 7.59
CA GLY A 29 0.79 4.63 8.25
C GLY A 29 1.22 5.79 7.38
N HIS A 30 1.16 6.98 7.96
CA HIS A 30 1.55 8.17 7.24
C HIS A 30 2.05 9.23 8.22
N ASP A 31 2.83 10.14 7.70
CA ASP A 31 3.22 11.34 8.43
C ASP A 31 2.78 12.57 7.64
N GLN A 32 3.37 13.72 7.94
CA GLN A 32 3.00 14.98 7.31
C GLN A 32 3.17 14.94 5.79
N ASP A 33 4.23 14.31 5.32
CA ASP A 33 4.66 14.39 3.92
C ASP A 33 4.55 13.09 3.15
N THR A 34 4.56 11.94 3.81
CA THR A 34 4.66 10.65 3.16
C THR A 34 3.65 9.65 3.68
N VAL A 35 3.43 8.60 2.89
CA VAL A 35 2.73 7.40 3.35
C VAL A 35 3.68 6.22 3.24
N GLY A 36 3.54 5.27 4.17
CA GLY A 36 4.37 4.07 4.20
C GLY A 36 3.57 2.85 3.79
N ILE A 37 4.08 2.13 2.82
CA ILE A 37 3.43 0.94 2.26
C ILE A 37 4.44 -0.21 2.26
N VAL A 38 4.03 -1.40 2.66
CA VAL A 38 4.86 -2.60 2.58
C VAL A 38 4.37 -3.44 1.43
N SER A 39 5.26 -3.68 0.46
CA SER A 39 4.95 -4.46 -0.73
C SER A 39 4.92 -5.96 -0.45
N GLU A 40 4.51 -6.72 -1.46
CA GLU A 40 4.49 -8.19 -1.39
C GLU A 40 5.88 -8.77 -1.16
N ASP A 41 6.93 -8.07 -1.59
CA ASP A 41 8.32 -8.50 -1.40
C ASP A 41 8.85 -8.15 -0.01
N GLY A 42 8.06 -7.46 0.79
CA GLY A 42 8.48 -7.05 2.12
C GLY A 42 9.25 -5.74 2.14
N TYR A 43 9.29 -5.02 1.03
CA TYR A 43 9.94 -3.72 0.98
C TYR A 43 9.06 -2.65 1.58
N ASP A 44 9.63 -1.81 2.42
CA ASP A 44 8.99 -0.60 2.89
C ASP A 44 9.18 0.47 1.81
N LYS A 45 8.07 1.07 1.41
CA LYS A 45 8.13 2.15 0.44
C LYS A 45 7.46 3.39 1.01
N LEU A 46 8.15 4.51 0.92
CA LEU A 46 7.62 5.81 1.31
C LEU A 46 7.27 6.58 0.05
N ILE A 47 6.03 7.03 -0.04
CA ILE A 47 5.56 7.78 -1.19
C ILE A 47 5.13 9.15 -0.70
N TYR A 48 5.63 10.21 -1.34
CA TYR A 48 5.24 11.57 -1.00
C TYR A 48 3.76 11.79 -1.29
N LYS A 49 3.05 12.32 -0.31
CA LYS A 49 1.61 12.59 -0.44
C LYS A 49 1.31 13.47 -1.65
N ARG A 50 2.19 14.44 -1.92
CA ARG A 50 2.01 15.37 -3.05
C ARG A 50 2.02 14.67 -4.41
N ASN A 51 2.61 13.48 -4.47
CA ASN A 51 2.68 12.73 -5.73
C ASN A 51 1.57 11.70 -5.87
N ILE A 52 0.79 11.50 -4.81
CA ILE A 52 -0.27 10.51 -4.83
C ILE A 52 -1.48 11.07 -5.57
N PHE A 53 -1.93 10.33 -6.55
CA PHE A 53 -3.14 10.65 -7.28
C PHE A 53 -4.36 10.03 -6.62
N GLU A 54 -4.23 8.76 -6.21
CA GLU A 54 -5.37 8.01 -5.70
C GLU A 54 -4.89 6.86 -4.82
N ILE A 55 -5.67 6.55 -3.78
CA ILE A 55 -5.45 5.37 -2.95
C ILE A 55 -6.75 4.59 -2.93
N ASP A 56 -6.71 3.33 -3.36
CA ASP A 56 -7.87 2.45 -3.39
C ASP A 56 -7.68 1.29 -2.42
N SER A 57 -8.75 0.96 -1.70
CA SER A 57 -8.76 -0.27 -0.94
C SER A 57 -8.84 -1.46 -1.90
N VAL A 58 -8.02 -2.47 -1.64
CA VAL A 58 -8.06 -3.70 -2.41
C VAL A 58 -8.92 -4.69 -1.65
N ASN A 59 -9.84 -5.36 -2.36
CA ASN A 59 -10.65 -6.39 -1.74
C ASN A 59 -9.74 -7.51 -1.24
N LYS A 60 -9.72 -7.67 0.06
CA LYS A 60 -8.82 -8.62 0.72
C LYS A 60 -9.02 -10.06 0.21
N ASP A 61 -10.26 -10.45 0.01
CA ASP A 61 -10.55 -11.82 -0.41
C ASP A 61 -10.09 -12.09 -1.83
N VAL A 62 -10.36 -11.14 -2.73
CA VAL A 62 -9.91 -11.25 -4.12
C VAL A 62 -8.39 -11.22 -4.18
N PHE A 63 -7.77 -10.34 -3.41
CA PHE A 63 -6.32 -10.21 -3.39
C PHE A 63 -5.66 -11.47 -2.85
N ALA A 64 -6.20 -12.03 -1.77
CA ALA A 64 -5.67 -13.24 -1.17
C ALA A 64 -5.85 -14.45 -2.10
N GLU A 65 -6.92 -14.46 -2.89
CA GLU A 65 -7.15 -15.52 -3.87
C GLU A 65 -6.04 -15.57 -4.91
N ASN A 66 -5.55 -14.40 -5.32
CA ASN A 66 -4.50 -14.32 -6.34
C ASN A 66 -3.10 -14.41 -5.75
N ASN A 67 -2.92 -13.97 -4.50
CA ASN A 67 -1.61 -13.90 -3.86
C ASN A 67 -1.70 -14.29 -2.39
N PRO A 68 -2.17 -15.51 -2.08
CA PRO A 68 -2.47 -15.87 -0.69
C PRO A 68 -1.25 -15.93 0.22
N ASP A 69 -0.13 -16.39 -0.31
CA ASP A 69 1.05 -16.64 0.52
C ASP A 69 1.68 -15.35 1.02
N TRP A 70 1.88 -14.39 0.14
CA TRP A 70 2.54 -13.16 0.56
C TRP A 70 1.63 -12.30 1.44
N LEU A 71 0.32 -12.35 1.20
CA LEU A 71 -0.60 -11.58 2.03
C LEU A 71 -0.57 -12.08 3.47
N ASP A 72 -0.62 -13.40 3.65
CA ASP A 72 -0.54 -14.01 4.98
C ASP A 72 0.80 -13.68 5.64
N GLU A 73 1.88 -13.75 4.89
CA GLU A 73 3.21 -13.45 5.39
C GLU A 73 3.32 -12.01 5.88
N ILE A 74 2.83 -11.05 5.10
CA ILE A 74 2.88 -9.65 5.50
C ILE A 74 2.01 -9.39 6.70
N MET A 75 0.80 -9.89 6.73
CA MET A 75 -0.11 -9.67 7.85
C MET A 75 0.43 -10.31 9.12
N SER A 76 1.09 -11.44 9.01
CA SER A 76 1.71 -12.10 10.14
C SER A 76 2.90 -11.30 10.67
N ARG A 77 3.67 -10.69 9.75
CA ARG A 77 4.86 -9.93 10.11
C ARG A 77 4.55 -8.63 10.82
N TYR A 78 3.45 -7.98 10.45
CA TYR A 78 3.14 -6.63 10.94
C TYR A 78 1.88 -6.56 11.82
N SER A 79 1.29 -7.69 12.13
CA SER A 79 0.10 -7.69 13.00
C SER A 79 0.42 -7.83 14.47
#